data_15e8b31127204a0e97fa8326b55444c5
#
_entry.id   15e8b31127204a0e97fa8326b55444c5
#
_cell.length_a   1.000
_cell.length_b   1.000
_cell.length_c   1.000
_cell.angle_alpha   90.00
_cell.angle_beta   90.00
_cell.angle_gamma   90.00
#
_symmetry.space_group_name_H-M   'P 1'
#
loop_
_entity.id
_entity.type
_entity.pdbx_description
1 polymer ?
#
loop_
_entity_poly.entity_id
_entity_poly.type
_entity_poly.pdbx_seq_one_letter_code
_entity_poly.pdbx_strand_id
1 'polypeptide(L)'
;MRRTALAALCLAAAATAGLTGCLPGQNPADDKPKGPFAGMTGGEIADRAMKATTDATSLRIKGDVPDDESDGTIRIDMALNKKGECAGTMSMSGQGKADLVKSGHTVYMKYDEAFLRAQGKGESKADTDAVVAMMAGKWTKMSAKGQDAKDIAGFCDLNTVLADARNVNSDATRGRTTTVDGTSAIVLEEKEGSDRYTLYVAAEGKPYLLKVTSTSKKDPGTIVFTDYEKPVPAAAPKGKVLDLDKLGG
;
A
#
# COMPACT_ATOMS: atom_id res chain seq x y z
N MET A 1 51.38 34.48 33.78
CA MET A 1 51.34 35.89 34.30
C MET A 1 49.87 36.21 34.54
N ARG A 2 49.58 36.29 35.81
CA ARG A 2 48.93 37.42 36.50
C ARG A 2 47.52 37.71 35.96
N ARG A 3 46.46 37.71 36.70
CA ARG A 3 46.03 37.88 38.12
C ARG A 3 44.65 38.46 38.03
N THR A 4 43.72 37.86 38.78
CA THR A 4 42.95 38.46 39.92
C THR A 4 41.97 39.56 39.54
N ALA A 5 40.77 39.73 40.08
CA ALA A 5 40.22 39.36 41.38
C ALA A 5 38.75 39.85 41.43
N LEU A 6 37.93 39.14 42.20
CA LEU A 6 37.25 39.66 43.41
C LEU A 6 36.17 40.74 43.17
N ALA A 7 35.05 40.66 43.61
CA ALA A 7 34.29 40.43 44.84
C ALA A 7 33.15 41.47 44.79
N ALA A 8 32.09 41.51 45.40
CA ALA A 8 31.46 40.97 46.55
C ALA A 8 30.06 41.50 46.68
N LEU A 9 29.23 40.73 47.30
CA LEU A 9 28.19 41.08 48.28
C LEU A 9 27.36 42.34 48.12
N CYS A 10 25.98 42.12 48.12
CA CYS A 10 25.15 42.71 49.17
C CYS A 10 23.82 41.95 49.34
N LEU A 11 23.63 41.39 50.50
CA LEU A 11 22.33 40.98 51.06
C LEU A 11 21.40 42.19 51.23
N ALA A 12 20.16 42.00 50.88
CA ALA A 12 19.06 42.71 51.52
C ALA A 12 17.84 41.83 51.59
N ALA A 13 17.57 41.32 52.75
CA ALA A 13 16.30 40.69 53.11
C ALA A 13 15.24 41.76 53.27
N ALA A 14 14.08 41.58 52.59
CA ALA A 14 12.84 42.25 52.97
C ALA A 14 11.70 41.22 52.86
N ALA A 15 11.26 40.76 53.99
CA ALA A 15 10.04 40.03 54.16
C ALA A 15 8.84 40.97 53.99
N THR A 16 7.94 40.66 53.08
CA THR A 16 6.56 41.14 53.17
C THR A 16 5.60 40.01 52.91
N ALA A 17 4.74 39.86 53.89
CA ALA A 17 3.67 38.89 53.97
C ALA A 17 2.56 39.15 52.93
N GLY A 18 2.00 38.06 52.47
CA GLY A 18 0.57 37.88 52.24
C GLY A 18 -0.03 38.60 51.05
N LEU A 19 -0.29 37.80 50.02
CA LEU A 19 -1.55 37.94 49.28
C LEU A 19 -1.83 36.57 48.63
N THR A 20 -2.80 35.86 49.18
CA THR A 20 -3.47 34.77 48.50
C THR A 20 -4.14 35.30 47.27
N GLY A 21 -3.40 35.34 46.18
CA GLY A 21 -3.94 35.57 44.85
C GLY A 21 -4.41 34.21 44.31
N CYS A 22 -5.72 34.00 44.25
CA CYS A 22 -6.33 32.97 43.41
C CYS A 22 -5.81 33.16 42.00
N LEU A 23 -5.01 32.27 41.51
CA LEU A 23 -4.71 32.13 40.10
C LEU A 23 -6.05 31.87 39.41
N PRO A 24 -6.48 32.72 38.47
CA PRO A 24 -7.64 32.43 37.65
C PRO A 24 -7.33 31.17 36.85
N GLY A 25 -8.31 30.27 36.87
CA GLY A 25 -8.29 28.95 36.34
C GLY A 25 -7.46 28.76 35.07
N GLN A 26 -6.58 27.82 35.12
CA GLN A 26 -6.19 27.12 33.91
C GLN A 26 -7.48 26.55 33.30
N ASN A 27 -7.94 27.18 32.24
CA ASN A 27 -9.01 26.63 31.43
C ASN A 27 -8.56 25.24 30.96
N PRO A 28 -9.38 24.19 31.16
CA PRO A 28 -9.11 22.89 30.57
C PRO A 28 -9.32 22.87 29.05
N ALA A 29 -9.21 24.03 28.39
CA ALA A 29 -9.59 24.22 27.00
C ALA A 29 -8.43 24.10 26.00
N ASP A 30 -7.20 23.80 26.43
CA ASP A 30 -6.03 23.72 25.54
C ASP A 30 -5.46 22.33 25.33
N ASP A 31 -6.13 21.27 25.74
CA ASP A 31 -5.80 19.89 25.36
C ASP A 31 -6.45 19.46 24.04
N LYS A 32 -6.53 20.37 23.07
CA LYS A 32 -6.78 19.93 21.69
C LYS A 32 -5.56 19.13 21.21
N PRO A 33 -5.78 17.92 20.69
CA PRO A 33 -4.70 17.09 20.20
C PRO A 33 -3.81 17.92 19.24
N LYS A 34 -2.60 18.24 19.67
CA LYS A 34 -1.59 18.87 18.82
C LYS A 34 -1.04 17.77 17.93
N GLY A 35 -1.26 17.82 16.64
CA GLY A 35 -0.74 16.80 15.72
C GLY A 35 -1.45 16.84 14.37
N PRO A 36 -0.99 16.06 13.42
CA PRO A 36 -1.68 15.87 12.16
C PRO A 36 -3.09 15.34 12.47
N PHE A 37 -4.10 15.87 11.79
CA PHE A 37 -5.51 15.53 12.04
C PHE A 37 -6.09 16.00 13.40
N ALA A 38 -5.56 17.09 13.97
CA ALA A 38 -6.10 17.69 15.18
C ALA A 38 -7.60 18.00 15.01
N GLY A 39 -8.43 17.52 15.93
CA GLY A 39 -9.88 17.75 15.92
C GLY A 39 -10.67 16.92 14.90
N MET A 40 -10.04 16.02 14.16
CA MET A 40 -10.72 15.12 13.22
C MET A 40 -11.09 13.79 13.87
N THR A 41 -12.25 13.28 13.51
CA THR A 41 -12.71 11.92 13.84
C THR A 41 -11.91 10.88 13.04
N GLY A 42 -12.01 9.61 13.44
CA GLY A 42 -11.40 8.49 12.68
C GLY A 42 -11.94 8.40 11.26
N GLY A 43 -13.26 8.55 11.08
CA GLY A 43 -13.91 8.55 9.78
C GLY A 43 -13.40 9.66 8.86
N GLU A 44 -13.34 10.91 9.35
CA GLU A 44 -12.81 12.03 8.57
C GLU A 44 -11.34 11.82 8.14
N ILE A 45 -10.53 11.17 8.99
CA ILE A 45 -9.15 10.82 8.63
C ILE A 45 -9.14 9.73 7.57
N ALA A 46 -9.98 8.69 7.70
CA ALA A 46 -10.10 7.62 6.74
C ALA A 46 -10.52 8.16 5.36
N ASP A 47 -11.55 9.01 5.30
CA ASP A 47 -12.03 9.64 4.08
C ASP A 47 -10.92 10.44 3.37
N ARG A 48 -10.16 11.21 4.15
CA ARG A 48 -9.01 11.95 3.59
C ARG A 48 -7.92 11.03 3.07
N ALA A 49 -7.65 9.93 3.80
CA ALA A 49 -6.66 8.95 3.39
C ALA A 49 -7.06 8.23 2.09
N MET A 50 -8.31 7.80 2.01
CA MET A 50 -8.85 7.16 0.83
C MET A 50 -8.82 8.11 -0.36
N LYS A 51 -9.26 9.37 -0.17
CA LYS A 51 -9.20 10.39 -1.22
C LYS A 51 -7.75 10.63 -1.67
N ALA A 52 -6.80 10.84 -0.77
CA ALA A 52 -5.41 11.07 -1.12
C ALA A 52 -4.82 9.87 -1.88
N THR A 53 -5.12 8.63 -1.44
CA THR A 53 -4.66 7.39 -2.06
C THR A 53 -5.25 7.21 -3.46
N THR A 54 -6.56 7.43 -3.63
CA THR A 54 -7.23 7.31 -4.94
C THR A 54 -6.88 8.45 -5.90
N ASP A 55 -6.50 9.62 -5.39
CA ASP A 55 -6.03 10.74 -6.21
C ASP A 55 -4.57 10.57 -6.67
N ALA A 56 -3.78 9.70 -6.04
CA ALA A 56 -2.40 9.44 -6.44
C ALA A 56 -2.31 9.02 -7.91
N THR A 57 -1.28 9.50 -8.61
CA THR A 57 -1.05 9.18 -10.04
C THR A 57 -0.44 7.80 -10.21
N SER A 58 0.27 7.31 -9.20
CA SER A 58 0.91 6.00 -9.14
C SER A 58 1.17 5.58 -7.69
N LEU A 59 1.26 4.29 -7.47
CA LEU A 59 1.69 3.69 -6.21
C LEU A 59 2.16 2.25 -6.43
N ARG A 60 2.72 1.65 -5.39
CA ARG A 60 3.05 0.22 -5.33
C ARG A 60 2.21 -0.45 -4.26
N ILE A 61 1.58 -1.57 -4.63
CA ILE A 61 0.79 -2.43 -3.73
C ILE A 61 1.59 -3.69 -3.47
N LYS A 62 1.73 -4.05 -2.19
CA LYS A 62 2.30 -5.33 -1.76
C LYS A 62 1.38 -5.97 -0.76
N GLY A 63 1.16 -7.26 -0.88
CA GLY A 63 0.38 -7.97 0.11
C GLY A 63 0.08 -9.41 -0.26
N ASP A 64 -0.54 -10.05 0.69
CA ASP A 64 -1.07 -11.39 0.55
C ASP A 64 -2.59 -11.29 0.66
N VAL A 65 -3.30 -11.80 -0.35
CA VAL A 65 -4.76 -11.87 -0.39
C VAL A 65 -5.20 -13.31 -0.54
N PRO A 66 -6.34 -13.71 0.02
CA PRO A 66 -6.90 -15.04 -0.21
C PRO A 66 -7.12 -15.28 -1.71
N ASP A 67 -7.01 -16.52 -2.10
CA ASP A 67 -7.42 -16.99 -3.42
C ASP A 67 -8.78 -17.68 -3.27
N ASP A 68 -9.81 -17.06 -3.79
CA ASP A 68 -11.19 -17.55 -3.68
C ASP A 68 -11.43 -18.86 -4.45
N GLU A 69 -10.54 -19.21 -5.40
CA GLU A 69 -10.66 -20.41 -6.22
C GLU A 69 -9.89 -21.61 -5.65
N SER A 70 -8.89 -21.34 -4.82
CA SER A 70 -8.07 -22.39 -4.25
C SER A 70 -7.75 -22.08 -2.80
N ASP A 71 -8.15 -22.64 -1.78
CA ASP A 71 -7.78 -22.38 -0.36
C ASP A 71 -6.34 -21.83 -0.15
N GLY A 72 -5.82 -21.10 -1.12
CA GLY A 72 -4.47 -20.57 -1.25
C GLY A 72 -4.34 -19.09 -0.93
N THR A 73 -3.17 -18.56 -1.21
CA THR A 73 -2.86 -17.15 -1.05
C THR A 73 -2.20 -16.63 -2.32
N ILE A 74 -2.70 -15.51 -2.81
CA ILE A 74 -2.07 -14.74 -3.89
C ILE A 74 -1.22 -13.66 -3.24
N ARG A 75 0.09 -13.71 -3.51
CA ARG A 75 1.01 -12.64 -3.14
C ARG A 75 1.19 -11.69 -4.30
N ILE A 76 0.97 -10.41 -4.06
CA ILE A 76 1.08 -9.33 -5.04
C ILE A 76 2.21 -8.40 -4.63
N ASP A 77 3.05 -8.02 -5.59
CA ASP A 77 4.02 -6.93 -5.47
C ASP A 77 4.05 -6.17 -6.81
N MET A 78 3.20 -5.12 -6.93
CA MET A 78 2.88 -4.47 -8.20
C MET A 78 2.93 -2.94 -8.08
N ALA A 79 3.69 -2.29 -8.94
CA ALA A 79 3.62 -0.86 -9.18
C ALA A 79 2.60 -0.56 -10.28
N LEU A 80 1.73 0.41 -10.08
CA LEU A 80 0.57 0.73 -10.91
C LEU A 80 0.45 2.24 -11.12
N ASN A 81 -0.11 2.68 -12.25
CA ASN A 81 -0.47 4.07 -12.44
C ASN A 81 -1.85 4.25 -13.12
N LYS A 82 -2.32 5.50 -13.16
CA LYS A 82 -3.60 5.86 -13.80
C LYS A 82 -3.57 5.82 -15.34
N LYS A 83 -2.40 5.59 -15.95
CA LYS A 83 -2.28 5.39 -17.40
C LYS A 83 -2.48 3.93 -17.78
N GLY A 84 -2.74 3.06 -16.81
CA GLY A 84 -2.88 1.63 -17.00
C GLY A 84 -1.55 0.95 -17.30
N GLU A 85 -0.42 1.51 -16.86
CA GLU A 85 0.88 0.86 -16.90
C GLU A 85 1.15 0.20 -15.55
N CYS A 86 1.76 -0.97 -15.59
CA CYS A 86 2.15 -1.68 -14.38
C CYS A 86 3.43 -2.48 -14.56
N ALA A 87 4.10 -2.78 -13.44
CA ALA A 87 5.21 -3.72 -13.40
C ALA A 87 5.32 -4.36 -12.01
N GLY A 88 5.49 -5.67 -11.98
CA GLY A 88 5.65 -6.40 -10.73
C GLY A 88 5.55 -7.89 -10.87
N THR A 89 5.23 -8.54 -9.77
CA THR A 89 5.17 -10.00 -9.65
C THR A 89 3.90 -10.40 -8.92
N MET A 90 3.27 -11.45 -9.40
CA MET A 90 2.19 -12.16 -8.71
C MET A 90 2.63 -13.61 -8.48
N SER A 91 2.36 -14.16 -7.30
CA SER A 91 2.63 -15.56 -7.00
C SER A 91 1.46 -16.18 -6.26
N MET A 92 1.17 -17.44 -6.59
CA MET A 92 0.11 -18.22 -5.97
C MET A 92 0.74 -19.32 -5.16
N SER A 93 0.29 -19.48 -3.91
CA SER A 93 0.84 -20.49 -2.99
C SER A 93 0.77 -21.89 -3.60
N GLY A 94 1.94 -22.54 -3.75
CA GLY A 94 2.05 -23.87 -4.35
C GLY A 94 1.84 -23.94 -5.88
N GLN A 95 1.56 -22.81 -6.55
CA GLN A 95 1.28 -22.76 -7.99
C GLN A 95 2.31 -21.95 -8.79
N GLY A 96 3.35 -21.41 -8.14
CA GLY A 96 4.42 -20.65 -8.79
C GLY A 96 4.14 -19.15 -8.91
N LYS A 97 4.84 -18.47 -9.83
CA LYS A 97 4.80 -17.04 -10.00
C LYS A 97 4.83 -16.59 -11.47
N ALA A 98 4.31 -15.37 -11.69
CA ALA A 98 4.41 -14.65 -12.95
C ALA A 98 4.94 -13.23 -12.70
N ASP A 99 5.92 -12.79 -13.49
CA ASP A 99 6.30 -11.40 -13.62
C ASP A 99 5.45 -10.77 -14.72
N LEU A 100 4.92 -9.57 -14.45
CA LEU A 100 4.05 -8.83 -15.36
C LEU A 100 4.63 -7.43 -15.63
N VAL A 101 4.64 -7.03 -16.88
CA VAL A 101 4.86 -5.63 -17.29
C VAL A 101 3.80 -5.29 -18.34
N LYS A 102 3.06 -4.21 -18.12
CA LYS A 102 2.19 -3.63 -19.14
C LYS A 102 2.68 -2.24 -19.49
N SER A 103 3.00 -2.04 -20.76
CA SER A 103 3.47 -0.78 -21.32
C SER A 103 2.64 -0.44 -22.55
N GLY A 104 1.89 0.66 -22.49
CA GLY A 104 0.96 1.04 -23.54
C GLY A 104 -0.06 -0.09 -23.82
N HIS A 105 -0.08 -0.56 -25.06
CA HIS A 105 -1.00 -1.61 -25.52
C HIS A 105 -0.38 -3.01 -25.53
N THR A 106 0.77 -3.21 -24.89
CA THR A 106 1.45 -4.51 -24.86
C THR A 106 1.56 -5.00 -23.43
N VAL A 107 1.16 -6.26 -23.23
CA VAL A 107 1.34 -7.02 -22.00
C VAL A 107 2.53 -7.95 -22.19
N TYR A 108 3.46 -7.93 -21.25
CA TYR A 108 4.59 -8.84 -21.15
C TYR A 108 4.43 -9.68 -19.92
N MET A 109 4.60 -10.99 -20.07
CA MET A 109 4.53 -11.96 -18.97
C MET A 109 5.77 -12.87 -18.98
N LYS A 110 6.24 -13.22 -17.79
CA LYS A 110 7.25 -14.25 -17.64
C LYS A 110 6.81 -15.18 -16.53
N TYR A 111 6.59 -16.43 -16.89
CA TYR A 111 6.11 -17.47 -15.99
C TYR A 111 7.26 -18.33 -15.50
N ASP A 112 7.22 -18.76 -14.25
CA ASP A 112 8.08 -19.84 -13.82
C ASP A 112 7.50 -21.21 -14.23
N GLU A 113 8.30 -22.26 -14.09
CA GLU A 113 7.91 -23.64 -14.45
C GLU A 113 6.73 -24.12 -13.59
N ALA A 114 6.75 -23.79 -12.28
CA ALA A 114 5.71 -24.23 -11.35
C ALA A 114 4.34 -23.65 -11.75
N PHE A 115 4.30 -22.37 -12.15
CA PHE A 115 3.07 -21.73 -12.63
C PHE A 115 2.55 -22.42 -13.89
N LEU A 116 3.39 -22.65 -14.89
CA LEU A 116 2.97 -23.30 -16.14
C LEU A 116 2.48 -24.73 -15.92
N ARG A 117 3.11 -25.48 -15.00
CA ARG A 117 2.64 -26.82 -14.66
C ARG A 117 1.32 -26.80 -13.88
N ALA A 118 1.11 -25.79 -13.03
CA ALA A 118 -0.14 -25.66 -12.31
C ALA A 118 -1.31 -25.32 -13.26
N GLN A 119 -1.06 -24.46 -14.26
CA GLN A 119 -2.06 -24.12 -15.28
C GLN A 119 -2.34 -25.27 -16.25
N GLY A 120 -1.37 -26.16 -16.47
CA GLY A 120 -1.54 -27.36 -17.31
C GLY A 120 -2.22 -28.53 -16.60
N LYS A 121 -2.81 -28.34 -15.42
CA LYS A 121 -3.58 -29.40 -14.74
C LYS A 121 -4.81 -29.79 -15.58
N GLY A 122 -4.86 -31.05 -15.98
CA GLY A 122 -5.90 -31.59 -16.86
C GLY A 122 -5.45 -31.83 -18.30
N GLU A 123 -4.33 -31.23 -18.71
CA GLU A 123 -3.70 -31.48 -20.01
C GLU A 123 -2.77 -32.70 -19.95
N SER A 124 -2.37 -33.20 -21.13
CA SER A 124 -1.39 -34.27 -21.17
C SER A 124 -0.02 -33.82 -20.65
N LYS A 125 0.73 -34.75 -20.04
CA LYS A 125 2.08 -34.42 -19.57
C LYS A 125 2.98 -33.94 -20.73
N ALA A 126 2.81 -34.49 -21.92
CA ALA A 126 3.63 -34.13 -23.09
C ALA A 126 3.34 -32.68 -23.52
N ASP A 127 2.07 -32.26 -23.54
CA ASP A 127 1.67 -30.92 -23.90
C ASP A 127 2.15 -29.90 -22.85
N THR A 128 1.97 -30.22 -21.57
CA THR A 128 2.48 -29.39 -20.47
C THR A 128 4.01 -29.23 -20.54
N ASP A 129 4.75 -30.32 -20.76
CA ASP A 129 6.20 -30.28 -20.90
C ASP A 129 6.65 -29.43 -22.11
N ALA A 130 5.90 -29.48 -23.22
CA ALA A 130 6.15 -28.66 -24.40
C ALA A 130 5.96 -27.16 -24.10
N VAL A 131 4.86 -26.78 -23.41
CA VAL A 131 4.61 -25.39 -22.99
C VAL A 131 5.69 -24.91 -22.04
N VAL A 132 6.07 -25.71 -21.05
CA VAL A 132 7.16 -25.40 -20.12
C VAL A 132 8.48 -25.17 -20.86
N ALA A 133 8.86 -26.06 -21.76
CA ALA A 133 10.10 -25.92 -22.54
C ALA A 133 10.10 -24.66 -23.43
N MET A 134 8.94 -24.26 -23.91
CA MET A 134 8.77 -23.07 -24.75
C MET A 134 8.81 -21.77 -23.93
N MET A 135 8.13 -21.69 -22.78
CA MET A 135 7.79 -20.45 -22.11
C MET A 135 8.48 -20.23 -20.76
N ALA A 136 8.85 -21.28 -20.01
CA ALA A 136 9.37 -21.14 -18.66
C ALA A 136 10.60 -20.23 -18.59
N GLY A 137 10.53 -19.23 -17.72
CA GLY A 137 11.60 -18.23 -17.51
C GLY A 137 11.85 -17.29 -18.66
N LYS A 138 11.05 -17.33 -19.73
CA LYS A 138 11.17 -16.46 -20.90
C LYS A 138 10.09 -15.40 -20.89
N TRP A 139 10.43 -14.21 -21.36
CA TRP A 139 9.44 -13.17 -21.59
C TRP A 139 8.58 -13.51 -22.80
N THR A 140 7.30 -13.43 -22.63
CA THR A 140 6.29 -13.48 -23.68
C THR A 140 5.65 -12.09 -23.83
N LYS A 141 5.04 -11.81 -24.95
CA LYS A 141 4.22 -10.61 -25.16
C LYS A 141 2.95 -10.94 -25.91
N MET A 142 1.90 -10.15 -25.63
CA MET A 142 0.62 -10.18 -26.33
C MET A 142 0.03 -8.77 -26.41
N SER A 143 -0.85 -8.56 -27.39
CA SER A 143 -1.62 -7.32 -27.51
C SER A 143 -2.67 -7.25 -26.40
N ALA A 144 -2.82 -6.10 -25.74
CA ALA A 144 -3.84 -5.85 -24.71
C ALA A 144 -5.29 -5.77 -25.28
N LYS A 145 -5.52 -6.21 -26.52
CA LYS A 145 -6.84 -6.16 -27.18
C LYS A 145 -7.67 -7.45 -27.03
N GLY A 146 -7.03 -8.60 -26.75
CA GLY A 146 -7.70 -9.87 -26.48
C GLY A 146 -8.48 -9.83 -25.16
N GLN A 147 -9.43 -10.76 -24.94
CA GLN A 147 -10.19 -10.80 -23.69
C GLN A 147 -9.29 -11.05 -22.49
N ASP A 148 -8.46 -12.08 -22.54
CA ASP A 148 -7.52 -12.41 -21.47
C ASP A 148 -6.55 -11.25 -21.15
N ALA A 149 -6.13 -10.53 -22.19
CA ALA A 149 -5.27 -9.36 -22.02
C ALA A 149 -6.02 -8.15 -21.44
N LYS A 150 -7.33 -8.05 -21.61
CA LYS A 150 -8.15 -7.00 -20.96
C LYS A 150 -8.28 -7.24 -19.48
N ASP A 151 -8.48 -8.49 -19.07
CA ASP A 151 -8.57 -8.85 -17.66
C ASP A 151 -7.25 -8.54 -16.94
N ILE A 152 -6.13 -8.96 -17.54
CA ILE A 152 -4.78 -8.57 -17.04
C ILE A 152 -4.61 -7.05 -17.04
N ALA A 153 -5.11 -6.35 -18.07
CA ALA A 153 -5.00 -4.89 -18.15
C ALA A 153 -5.81 -4.17 -17.06
N GLY A 154 -6.91 -4.75 -16.60
CA GLY A 154 -7.70 -4.26 -15.48
C GLY A 154 -6.89 -4.20 -14.18
N PHE A 155 -6.08 -5.21 -13.93
CA PHE A 155 -5.15 -5.23 -12.78
C PHE A 155 -4.05 -4.16 -12.85
N CYS A 156 -3.79 -3.59 -14.02
CA CYS A 156 -2.79 -2.55 -14.21
C CYS A 156 -3.38 -1.13 -14.11
N ASP A 157 -4.69 -0.98 -14.12
CA ASP A 157 -5.34 0.33 -13.98
C ASP A 157 -5.61 0.65 -12.52
N LEU A 158 -4.86 1.61 -11.98
CA LEU A 158 -4.99 2.04 -10.61
C LEU A 158 -6.40 2.53 -10.26
N ASN A 159 -7.14 3.11 -11.21
CA ASN A 159 -8.52 3.52 -10.98
C ASN A 159 -9.44 2.31 -10.78
N THR A 160 -9.22 1.25 -11.53
CA THR A 160 -9.96 -0.01 -11.41
C THR A 160 -9.64 -0.71 -10.09
N VAL A 161 -8.36 -0.83 -9.76
CA VAL A 161 -7.91 -1.49 -8.53
C VAL A 161 -8.39 -0.78 -7.26
N LEU A 162 -8.52 0.55 -7.29
CA LEU A 162 -8.99 1.34 -6.16
C LEU A 162 -10.47 1.78 -6.28
N ALA A 163 -11.23 1.20 -7.20
CA ALA A 163 -12.62 1.62 -7.45
C ALA A 163 -13.50 1.47 -6.20
N ASP A 164 -13.43 0.33 -5.55
CA ASP A 164 -14.25 0.01 -4.37
C ASP A 164 -13.84 0.85 -3.16
N ALA A 165 -12.56 1.20 -3.07
CA ALA A 165 -12.02 2.04 -2.02
C ALA A 165 -12.58 3.48 -2.02
N ARG A 166 -13.16 3.96 -3.13
CA ARG A 166 -13.71 5.32 -3.25
C ARG A 166 -15.04 5.51 -2.53
N ASN A 167 -15.76 4.45 -2.27
CA ASN A 167 -17.12 4.48 -1.75
C ASN A 167 -17.21 4.05 -0.28
N VAL A 168 -16.08 3.90 0.39
CA VAL A 168 -16.06 3.52 1.79
C VAL A 168 -16.49 4.74 2.63
N ASN A 169 -17.66 4.65 3.24
CA ASN A 169 -18.07 5.59 4.28
C ASN A 169 -17.58 4.99 5.60
N SER A 170 -16.52 5.55 6.13
CA SER A 170 -15.81 4.95 7.24
C SER A 170 -16.31 5.46 8.59
N ASP A 171 -16.82 4.55 9.43
CA ASP A 171 -17.07 4.76 10.86
C ASP A 171 -15.82 4.46 11.70
N ALA A 172 -14.63 4.60 11.09
CA ALA A 172 -13.38 4.28 11.74
C ALA A 172 -13.18 5.03 13.04
N THR A 173 -12.70 4.33 14.03
CA THR A 173 -12.29 4.89 15.33
C THR A 173 -10.81 5.28 15.27
N ARG A 174 -10.50 6.49 15.73
CA ARG A 174 -9.13 6.96 15.83
C ARG A 174 -8.38 6.22 16.93
N GLY A 175 -7.28 5.58 16.59
CA GLY A 175 -6.36 4.89 17.50
C GLY A 175 -5.08 5.72 17.79
N ARG A 176 -4.03 5.00 18.16
CA ARG A 176 -2.72 5.56 18.52
C ARG A 176 -1.90 5.98 17.28
N THR A 177 -0.87 6.79 17.51
CA THR A 177 0.20 7.00 16.52
C THR A 177 1.21 5.85 16.58
N THR A 178 1.75 5.46 15.44
CA THR A 178 2.75 4.40 15.28
C THR A 178 3.69 4.73 14.11
N THR A 179 4.49 3.76 13.70
CA THR A 179 5.38 3.88 12.54
C THR A 179 5.15 2.68 11.62
N VAL A 180 5.07 2.91 10.32
CA VAL A 180 5.03 1.90 9.27
C VAL A 180 6.21 2.15 8.34
N ASP A 181 7.14 1.21 8.26
CA ASP A 181 8.37 1.29 7.43
C ASP A 181 9.11 2.64 7.55
N GLY A 182 9.24 3.14 8.79
CA GLY A 182 9.91 4.41 9.10
C GLY A 182 9.04 5.67 8.93
N THR A 183 7.82 5.54 8.42
CA THR A 183 6.88 6.66 8.24
C THR A 183 5.94 6.74 9.45
N SER A 184 5.84 7.93 10.06
CA SER A 184 4.87 8.19 11.14
C SER A 184 3.44 7.98 10.62
N ALA A 185 2.63 7.26 11.37
CA ALA A 185 1.28 6.88 10.99
C ALA A 185 0.29 6.99 12.14
N ILE A 186 -0.95 7.33 11.84
CA ILE A 186 -2.07 7.15 12.75
C ILE A 186 -2.79 5.85 12.41
N VAL A 187 -3.16 5.11 13.46
CA VAL A 187 -3.95 3.88 13.34
C VAL A 187 -5.41 4.24 13.40
N LEU A 188 -6.18 3.67 12.49
CA LEU A 188 -7.65 3.70 12.52
C LEU A 188 -8.16 2.28 12.60
N GLU A 189 -9.18 2.08 13.40
CA GLU A 189 -9.84 0.78 13.56
C GLU A 189 -11.27 0.88 13.02
N GLU A 190 -11.63 -0.02 12.14
CA GLU A 190 -12.94 -0.11 11.51
C GLU A 190 -13.55 -1.49 11.76
N LYS A 191 -14.86 -1.52 11.92
CA LYS A 191 -15.64 -2.76 12.11
C LYS A 191 -16.79 -2.78 11.13
N GLU A 192 -16.89 -3.84 10.38
CA GLU A 192 -18.03 -4.12 9.51
C GLU A 192 -18.62 -5.48 9.91
N GLY A 193 -19.70 -5.47 10.68
CA GLY A 193 -20.27 -6.69 11.27
C GLY A 193 -19.27 -7.41 12.18
N SER A 194 -18.86 -8.62 11.81
CA SER A 194 -17.83 -9.42 12.49
C SER A 194 -16.41 -9.08 12.05
N ASP A 195 -16.28 -8.41 10.93
CA ASP A 195 -15.00 -8.14 10.29
C ASP A 195 -14.32 -6.92 10.90
N ARG A 196 -13.02 -6.94 10.95
CA ARG A 196 -12.20 -5.87 11.51
C ARG A 196 -11.10 -5.50 10.56
N TYR A 197 -10.96 -4.20 10.35
CA TYR A 197 -9.92 -3.61 9.52
C TYR A 197 -9.10 -2.63 10.36
N THR A 198 -7.81 -2.63 10.13
CA THR A 198 -6.89 -1.65 10.71
C THR A 198 -6.21 -0.90 9.58
N LEU A 199 -6.44 0.40 9.53
CA LEU A 199 -5.84 1.27 8.53
C LEU A 199 -4.70 2.06 9.18
N TYR A 200 -3.61 2.22 8.45
CA TYR A 200 -2.46 3.01 8.86
C TYR A 200 -2.31 4.16 7.88
N VAL A 201 -2.54 5.37 8.35
CA VAL A 201 -2.55 6.59 7.54
C VAL A 201 -1.31 7.42 7.85
N ALA A 202 -0.62 7.90 6.83
CA ALA A 202 0.54 8.78 6.99
C ALA A 202 0.17 10.01 7.83
N ALA A 203 0.92 10.22 8.91
CA ALA A 203 0.70 11.30 9.85
C ALA A 203 1.42 12.59 9.43
N GLU A 204 2.25 12.56 8.40
CA GLU A 204 3.01 13.68 7.88
C GLU A 204 2.87 13.76 6.35
N GLY A 205 2.88 14.94 5.80
CA GLY A 205 2.71 15.19 4.38
C GLY A 205 1.28 14.92 3.88
N LYS A 206 1.15 14.29 2.72
CA LYS A 206 -0.16 13.84 2.23
C LYS A 206 -0.62 12.63 3.05
N PRO A 207 -1.89 12.59 3.46
CA PRO A 207 -2.43 11.52 4.32
C PRO A 207 -2.67 10.22 3.51
N TYR A 208 -1.63 9.68 2.95
CA TYR A 208 -1.73 8.44 2.20
C TYR A 208 -2.00 7.24 3.11
N LEU A 209 -2.77 6.29 2.62
CA LEU A 209 -2.90 4.98 3.23
C LEU A 209 -1.56 4.24 3.07
N LEU A 210 -0.96 3.80 4.18
CA LEU A 210 0.33 3.10 4.17
C LEU A 210 0.15 1.58 4.26
N LYS A 211 -0.85 1.15 5.02
CA LYS A 211 -1.13 -0.26 5.23
C LYS A 211 -2.59 -0.46 5.61
N VAL A 212 -3.17 -1.56 5.16
CA VAL A 212 -4.44 -2.11 5.63
C VAL A 212 -4.20 -3.53 6.11
N THR A 213 -4.74 -3.87 7.27
CA THR A 213 -4.79 -5.26 7.77
C THR A 213 -6.23 -5.64 7.98
N SER A 214 -6.64 -6.76 7.43
CA SER A 214 -7.96 -7.37 7.63
C SER A 214 -7.82 -8.63 8.48
N THR A 215 -8.71 -8.78 9.46
CA THR A 215 -8.92 -10.02 10.20
C THR A 215 -10.26 -10.66 9.86
N SER A 216 -10.89 -10.22 8.78
CA SER A 216 -12.08 -10.85 8.20
C SER A 216 -11.82 -12.33 7.92
N LYS A 217 -12.86 -13.14 8.07
CA LYS A 217 -12.76 -14.55 7.66
C LYS A 217 -12.83 -14.73 6.15
N LYS A 218 -13.42 -13.75 5.44
CA LYS A 218 -13.53 -13.77 3.98
C LYS A 218 -12.25 -13.29 3.33
N ASP A 219 -11.71 -12.17 3.82
CA ASP A 219 -10.57 -11.47 3.21
C ASP A 219 -9.49 -11.20 4.27
N PRO A 220 -8.91 -12.24 4.91
CA PRO A 220 -7.82 -12.04 5.84
C PRO A 220 -6.57 -11.62 5.07
N GLY A 221 -5.81 -10.67 5.61
CA GLY A 221 -4.56 -10.32 4.95
C GLY A 221 -4.02 -8.95 5.33
N THR A 222 -2.92 -8.63 4.69
CA THR A 222 -2.26 -7.33 4.86
C THR A 222 -1.85 -6.80 3.49
N ILE A 223 -2.26 -5.58 3.21
CA ILE A 223 -1.87 -4.82 2.02
C ILE A 223 -1.05 -3.62 2.47
N VAL A 224 0.10 -3.41 1.85
CA VAL A 224 1.01 -2.28 2.07
C VAL A 224 1.05 -1.44 0.80
N PHE A 225 0.97 -0.12 0.97
CA PHE A 225 1.00 0.87 -0.10
C PHE A 225 2.26 1.71 0.02
N THR A 226 3.06 1.74 -1.03
CA THR A 226 4.34 2.46 -1.08
C THR A 226 4.53 3.17 -2.41
N ASP A 227 5.67 3.83 -2.59
CA ASP A 227 6.09 4.44 -3.85
C ASP A 227 5.04 5.36 -4.49
N TYR A 228 4.27 6.06 -3.66
CA TYR A 228 3.32 7.06 -4.12
C TYR A 228 3.99 8.11 -5.01
N GLU A 229 3.33 8.45 -6.12
CA GLU A 229 3.76 9.44 -7.12
C GLU A 229 5.12 9.09 -7.79
N LYS A 230 5.66 7.89 -7.59
CA LYS A 230 6.89 7.46 -8.27
C LYS A 230 6.60 6.87 -9.65
N PRO A 231 7.51 7.05 -10.62
CA PRO A 231 7.36 6.43 -11.93
C PRO A 231 7.25 4.91 -11.84
N VAL A 232 6.29 4.33 -12.57
CA VAL A 232 6.16 2.88 -12.70
C VAL A 232 7.25 2.36 -13.63
N PRO A 233 8.02 1.32 -13.26
CA PRO A 233 9.10 0.78 -14.08
C PRO A 233 8.56 -0.14 -15.20
N ALA A 234 7.60 0.36 -15.99
CA ALA A 234 6.90 -0.38 -17.03
C ALA A 234 7.66 -0.36 -18.38
N ALA A 235 8.97 -0.51 -18.35
CA ALA A 235 9.76 -0.64 -19.58
C ALA A 235 9.64 -2.05 -20.17
N ALA A 236 9.55 -2.14 -21.50
CA ALA A 236 9.59 -3.44 -22.19
C ALA A 236 10.82 -4.25 -21.77
N PRO A 237 10.67 -5.55 -21.51
CA PRO A 237 11.78 -6.40 -21.14
C PRO A 237 12.88 -6.41 -22.21
N LYS A 238 14.14 -6.41 -21.76
CA LYS A 238 15.29 -6.52 -22.64
C LYS A 238 15.50 -7.97 -23.10
N GLY A 239 16.00 -8.13 -24.32
CA GLY A 239 16.36 -9.43 -24.89
C GLY A 239 15.25 -10.06 -25.74
N LYS A 240 15.31 -11.39 -25.89
CA LYS A 240 14.36 -12.13 -26.74
C LYS A 240 13.01 -12.24 -26.03
N VAL A 241 11.96 -11.81 -26.71
CA VAL A 241 10.56 -11.90 -26.24
C VAL A 241 9.77 -12.75 -27.23
N LEU A 242 9.07 -13.75 -26.74
CA LEU A 242 8.21 -14.62 -27.56
C LEU A 242 6.88 -13.89 -27.83
N ASP A 243 6.52 -13.76 -29.07
CA ASP A 243 5.30 -13.08 -29.51
C ASP A 243 4.15 -14.09 -29.62
N LEU A 244 3.22 -14.07 -28.65
CA LEU A 244 2.11 -15.02 -28.58
C LEU A 244 1.07 -14.74 -29.65
N ASP A 245 0.89 -13.50 -30.08
CA ASP A 245 -0.06 -13.16 -31.15
C ASP A 245 0.32 -13.81 -32.49
N LYS A 246 1.59 -14.25 -32.64
CA LYS A 246 2.09 -14.95 -33.81
C LYS A 246 2.03 -16.47 -33.73
N LEU A 247 1.67 -17.01 -32.56
CA LEU A 247 1.62 -18.47 -32.35
C LEU A 247 0.18 -19.01 -32.48
N GLY A 248 -0.83 -18.15 -32.43
CA GLY A 248 -2.26 -18.48 -32.48
C GLY A 248 -2.91 -18.26 -33.84
N GLY A 249 -2.10 -18.10 -34.94
CA GLY A 249 -2.58 -17.94 -36.31
C GLY A 249 -2.51 -19.23 -37.12
#